data_31d73def630b02291e5a226e29ded9fd
#
_entry.id   31d73def630b02291e5a226e29ded9fd
#
_cell.length_a   1.000
_cell.length_b   1.000
_cell.length_c   1.000
_cell.angle_alpha   90.00
_cell.angle_beta   90.00
_cell.angle_gamma   90.00
#
_symmetry.space_group_name_H-M   'P 1'
#
loop_
_entity.id
_entity.type
_entity.pdbx_description
1 polymer ?
#
loop_
_entity_poly.entity_id
_entity_poly.type
_entity_poly.pdbx_seq_one_letter_code
_entity_poly.pdbx_strand_id
1 'polypeptide(L)'
;MWVARIDQMETLEASLDLRYTRLIVARNSFECVSLPMPVEMQLARIIISEISDSQVIYLKEVDGERQFPILIGIFEATTIDRRVKDTTQPPRPLTHDLIVKVAEALGAEVDSVVIHELAAHTYYASLRLRKNGELIEIDSRPSDAIAVAVTFSPPLPIYVSEQVLAEATSSQ
;
A
#
# COMPACT_ATOMS: atom_id res chain seq x y z
N MET A 1 -13.96 -11.79 -45.34
CA MET A 1 -12.95 -12.85 -45.08
C MET A 1 -11.62 -12.13 -44.80
N TRP A 2 -11.41 -11.70 -43.56
CA TRP A 2 -10.17 -11.09 -43.06
C TRP A 2 -9.73 -11.89 -41.85
N VAL A 3 -8.77 -12.79 -42.08
CA VAL A 3 -8.02 -13.45 -41.00
C VAL A 3 -6.78 -12.61 -40.79
N ALA A 4 -6.77 -11.82 -39.73
CA ALA A 4 -5.57 -11.11 -39.32
C ALA A 4 -4.67 -12.07 -38.54
N ARG A 5 -3.46 -12.23 -38.99
CA ARG A 5 -2.37 -13.02 -38.42
C ARG A 5 -2.02 -12.59 -37.00
N ILE A 6 -2.08 -13.53 -36.08
CA ILE A 6 -1.61 -13.43 -34.69
C ILE A 6 -0.11 -13.83 -34.59
N ASP A 7 0.69 -13.54 -35.59
CA ASP A 7 2.05 -14.11 -35.69
C ASP A 7 3.19 -13.11 -35.47
N GLN A 8 2.97 -12.00 -34.75
CA GLN A 8 4.05 -11.08 -34.39
C GLN A 8 3.91 -10.46 -32.98
N MET A 9 3.55 -11.26 -31.99
CA MET A 9 3.60 -10.83 -30.58
C MET A 9 4.60 -11.62 -29.73
N GLU A 10 5.54 -12.29 -30.35
CA GLU A 10 6.67 -12.90 -29.63
C GLU A 10 7.88 -11.98 -29.75
N THR A 11 7.99 -10.95 -28.97
CA THR A 11 9.23 -10.34 -28.43
C THR A 11 8.94 -8.98 -27.79
N LEU A 12 8.13 -8.98 -26.75
CA LEU A 12 8.13 -7.88 -25.78
C LEU A 12 7.87 -8.47 -24.39
N GLU A 13 8.76 -9.36 -23.96
CA GLU A 13 8.95 -9.68 -22.55
C GLU A 13 9.71 -8.53 -21.88
N ALA A 14 9.05 -7.39 -21.76
CA ALA A 14 9.40 -6.40 -20.77
C ALA A 14 8.27 -6.42 -19.74
N SER A 15 8.47 -7.20 -18.68
CA SER A 15 7.90 -7.03 -17.34
C SER A 15 6.70 -6.07 -17.22
N LEU A 16 5.62 -6.32 -17.96
CA LEU A 16 4.32 -5.69 -17.71
C LEU A 16 3.68 -6.43 -16.56
N ASP A 17 3.69 -5.80 -15.39
CA ASP A 17 2.96 -6.30 -14.23
C ASP A 17 1.45 -6.19 -14.54
N LEU A 18 0.87 -7.31 -14.99
CA LEU A 18 -0.54 -7.45 -15.38
C LEU A 18 -1.52 -7.07 -14.27
N ARG A 19 -1.04 -6.84 -13.07
CA ARG A 19 -1.86 -6.45 -11.89
C ARG A 19 -2.41 -5.03 -11.99
N TYR A 20 -1.82 -4.17 -12.84
CA TYR A 20 -2.19 -2.75 -12.99
C TYR A 20 -2.69 -2.37 -14.39
N THR A 21 -2.85 -3.35 -15.27
CA THR A 21 -3.38 -3.11 -16.62
C THR A 21 -4.88 -3.39 -16.65
N ARG A 22 -5.70 -2.35 -16.69
CA ARG A 22 -7.14 -2.47 -16.89
C ARG A 22 -7.48 -2.23 -18.35
N LEU A 23 -8.00 -3.25 -19.02
CA LEU A 23 -8.51 -3.12 -20.39
C LEU A 23 -9.87 -2.41 -20.33
N ILE A 24 -9.94 -1.17 -20.76
CA ILE A 24 -11.21 -0.46 -20.93
C ILE A 24 -11.59 -0.56 -22.40
N VAL A 25 -12.65 -1.33 -22.68
CA VAL A 25 -13.24 -1.42 -24.02
C VAL A 25 -14.21 -0.26 -24.19
N ALA A 26 -13.74 0.85 -24.76
CA ALA A 26 -14.62 1.89 -25.26
C ALA A 26 -15.03 1.54 -26.70
N ARG A 27 -16.28 1.80 -27.06
CA ARG A 27 -16.84 1.50 -28.40
C ARG A 27 -16.03 2.23 -29.48
N ASN A 28 -15.08 1.56 -30.12
CA ASN A 28 -14.33 1.94 -31.33
C ASN A 28 -12.86 2.36 -31.19
N SER A 29 -12.24 2.31 -30.03
CA SER A 29 -10.78 2.46 -29.94
C SER A 29 -10.23 1.61 -28.79
N PHE A 30 -9.17 0.83 -29.09
CA PHE A 30 -8.39 0.20 -28.04
C PHE A 30 -7.40 1.24 -27.52
N GLU A 31 -7.80 2.01 -26.53
CA GLU A 31 -6.85 2.79 -25.74
C GLU A 31 -6.36 1.93 -24.59
N CYS A 32 -5.11 1.54 -24.66
CA CYS A 32 -4.40 1.00 -23.53
C CYS A 32 -4.09 2.17 -22.58
N VAL A 33 -5.01 2.49 -21.69
CA VAL A 33 -4.72 3.46 -20.64
C VAL A 33 -3.83 2.75 -19.64
N SER A 34 -2.53 2.98 -19.75
CA SER A 34 -1.58 2.63 -18.69
C SER A 34 -1.96 3.46 -17.46
N LEU A 35 -2.60 2.81 -16.49
CA LEU A 35 -2.75 3.43 -15.18
C LEU A 35 -1.34 3.63 -14.62
N PRO A 36 -1.03 4.80 -14.06
CA PRO A 36 0.28 5.04 -13.46
C PRO A 36 0.52 3.98 -12.39
N MET A 37 1.68 3.31 -12.48
CA MET A 37 2.08 2.30 -11.52
C MET A 37 2.16 2.94 -10.13
N PRO A 38 1.61 2.30 -9.10
CA PRO A 38 1.77 2.82 -7.75
C PRO A 38 3.23 2.75 -7.33
N VAL A 39 3.66 3.76 -6.60
CA VAL A 39 5.04 3.93 -6.14
C VAL A 39 5.24 3.15 -4.85
N GLU A 40 6.31 2.38 -4.79
CA GLU A 40 6.67 1.67 -3.56
C GLU A 40 7.32 2.63 -2.57
N MET A 41 6.80 2.64 -1.37
CA MET A 41 7.21 3.52 -0.28
C MET A 41 7.68 2.70 0.92
N GLN A 42 8.52 3.30 1.73
CA GLN A 42 8.94 2.74 3.01
C GLN A 42 8.68 3.72 4.14
N LEU A 43 8.47 3.19 5.34
CA LEU A 43 8.38 3.99 6.55
C LEU A 43 9.77 4.55 6.87
N ALA A 44 9.98 5.86 6.66
CA ALA A 44 11.27 6.50 6.86
C ALA A 44 11.50 6.90 8.32
N ARG A 45 10.49 7.44 8.98
CA ARG A 45 10.57 7.85 10.39
C ARG A 45 9.20 8.03 11.01
N ILE A 46 9.19 7.99 12.35
CA ILE A 46 8.03 8.29 13.20
C ILE A 46 8.42 9.43 14.12
N ILE A 47 7.58 10.45 14.24
CA ILE A 47 7.73 11.52 15.21
C ILE A 47 6.60 11.40 16.23
N ILE A 48 6.95 11.11 17.46
CA ILE A 48 6.02 11.02 18.60
C ILE A 48 6.29 12.23 19.49
N SER A 49 5.26 13.05 19.69
CA SER A 49 5.30 14.22 20.56
C SER A 49 4.49 13.96 21.82
N GLU A 50 5.05 14.27 22.97
CA GLU A 50 4.34 14.19 24.25
C GLU A 50 3.38 15.38 24.49
N ILE A 51 3.51 16.42 23.66
CA ILE A 51 2.78 17.69 23.82
C ILE A 51 1.60 17.77 22.83
N SER A 52 1.66 17.04 21.72
CA SER A 52 0.67 17.07 20.65
C SER A 52 -0.17 15.79 20.65
N ASP A 53 -1.47 15.92 20.46
CA ASP A 53 -2.37 14.79 20.28
C ASP A 53 -2.16 14.08 18.93
N SER A 54 -1.58 14.78 17.95
CA SER A 54 -1.29 14.24 16.62
C SER A 54 0.18 13.87 16.49
N GLN A 55 0.43 12.66 16.01
CA GLN A 55 1.75 12.13 15.72
C GLN A 55 1.97 12.10 14.20
N VAL A 56 3.22 11.97 13.76
CA VAL A 56 3.54 12.01 12.33
C VAL A 56 4.37 10.81 11.94
N ILE A 57 3.97 10.13 10.89
CA ILE A 57 4.82 9.20 10.15
C ILE A 57 5.22 9.80 8.81
N TYR A 58 6.43 9.50 8.37
CA TYR A 58 6.92 9.87 7.04
C TYR A 58 7.09 8.63 6.18
N LEU A 59 6.44 8.63 5.04
CA LEU A 59 6.71 7.67 3.98
C LEU A 59 7.65 8.28 2.96
N LYS A 60 8.66 7.53 2.54
CA LYS A 60 9.63 7.91 1.51
C LYS A 60 9.65 6.86 0.41
N GLU A 61 9.84 7.27 -0.85
CA GLU A 61 10.06 6.36 -1.97
C GLU A 61 11.25 5.42 -1.69
N VAL A 62 11.10 4.16 -2.08
CA VAL A 62 12.20 3.19 -1.99
C VAL A 62 13.32 3.57 -2.96
N ASP A 63 12.97 3.88 -4.21
CA ASP A 63 13.91 4.20 -5.28
C ASP A 63 13.89 5.69 -5.68
N GLY A 64 13.53 6.59 -4.75
CA GLY A 64 13.41 8.01 -5.04
C GLY A 64 13.62 8.90 -3.83
N GLU A 65 13.37 10.20 -4.03
CA GLU A 65 13.58 11.22 -3.00
C GLU A 65 12.29 11.81 -2.45
N ARG A 66 11.14 11.54 -3.08
CA ARG A 66 9.87 12.09 -2.62
C ARG A 66 9.47 11.46 -1.29
N GLN A 67 8.98 12.27 -0.40
CA GLN A 67 8.47 11.84 0.89
C GLN A 67 7.31 12.73 1.30
N PHE A 68 6.40 12.20 2.11
CA PHE A 68 5.28 12.96 2.65
C PHE A 68 4.90 12.51 4.05
N PRO A 69 4.33 13.42 4.87
CA PRO A 69 3.85 13.10 6.20
C PRO A 69 2.40 12.60 6.20
N ILE A 70 2.09 11.70 7.13
CA ILE A 70 0.73 11.32 7.49
C ILE A 70 0.55 11.59 8.97
N LEU A 71 -0.49 12.35 9.33
CA LEU A 71 -0.89 12.55 10.72
C LEU A 71 -1.63 11.32 11.22
N ILE A 72 -1.24 10.80 12.38
CA ILE A 72 -1.83 9.62 13.01
C ILE A 72 -2.04 9.84 14.51
N GLY A 73 -2.85 9.00 15.13
CA GLY A 73 -3.05 9.04 16.58
C GLY A 73 -1.87 8.47 17.37
N ILE A 74 -1.84 8.77 18.67
CA ILE A 74 -0.77 8.32 19.57
C ILE A 74 -0.73 6.79 19.70
N PHE A 75 -1.88 6.12 19.69
CA PHE A 75 -1.97 4.68 19.85
C PHE A 75 -1.41 3.95 18.62
N GLU A 76 -1.73 4.44 17.42
CA GLU A 76 -1.22 3.93 16.16
C GLU A 76 0.30 4.15 16.07
N ALA A 77 0.77 5.37 16.37
CA ALA A 77 2.18 5.70 16.36
C ALA A 77 2.98 4.83 17.32
N THR A 78 2.50 4.64 18.54
CA THR A 78 3.15 3.80 19.56
C THR A 78 3.20 2.34 19.12
N THR A 79 2.15 1.85 18.46
CA THR A 79 2.09 0.49 17.95
C THR A 79 3.12 0.25 16.86
N ILE A 80 3.22 1.17 15.90
CA ILE A 80 4.20 1.10 14.81
C ILE A 80 5.62 1.22 15.36
N ASP A 81 5.88 2.22 16.23
CA ASP A 81 7.20 2.47 16.80
C ASP A 81 7.74 1.25 17.58
N ARG A 82 6.88 0.60 18.36
CA ARG A 82 7.24 -0.63 19.11
C ARG A 82 7.70 -1.73 18.15
N ARG A 83 7.03 -1.89 17.01
CA ARG A 83 7.36 -2.92 16.02
C ARG A 83 8.66 -2.61 15.29
N VAL A 84 8.84 -1.36 14.89
CA VAL A 84 10.06 -0.91 14.19
C VAL A 84 11.30 -1.03 15.11
N LYS A 85 11.15 -0.72 16.39
CA LYS A 85 12.26 -0.81 17.37
C LYS A 85 12.52 -2.21 17.88
N ASP A 86 11.62 -3.16 17.63
CA ASP A 86 11.67 -4.54 18.14
C ASP A 86 11.97 -4.65 19.66
N THR A 87 11.49 -3.65 20.42
CA THR A 87 11.93 -3.44 21.81
C THR A 87 11.27 -4.36 22.82
N THR A 88 10.08 -4.88 22.52
CA THR A 88 9.38 -5.78 23.45
C THR A 88 8.26 -6.51 22.74
N GLN A 89 8.37 -7.82 22.66
CA GLN A 89 7.23 -8.63 22.21
C GLN A 89 6.26 -8.81 23.37
N PRO A 90 5.00 -8.39 23.22
CA PRO A 90 4.00 -8.61 24.25
C PRO A 90 3.72 -10.10 24.41
N PRO A 91 3.38 -10.57 25.63
CA PRO A 91 3.14 -12.00 25.89
C PRO A 91 1.88 -12.53 25.20
N ARG A 92 1.04 -11.64 24.68
CA ARG A 92 -0.18 -11.97 23.94
C ARG A 92 -0.27 -11.12 22.67
N PRO A 93 -0.92 -11.64 21.60
CA PRO A 93 -1.13 -10.89 20.36
C PRO A 93 -1.82 -9.57 20.62
N LEU A 94 -1.32 -8.51 20.00
CA LEU A 94 -2.01 -7.22 19.91
C LEU A 94 -3.09 -7.26 18.83
N THR A 95 -3.89 -6.19 18.70
CA THR A 95 -4.97 -6.09 17.72
C THR A 95 -4.49 -6.34 16.29
N HIS A 96 -3.36 -5.75 15.90
CA HIS A 96 -2.82 -5.92 14.53
C HIS A 96 -2.29 -7.35 14.30
N ASP A 97 -1.72 -8.00 15.32
CA ASP A 97 -1.35 -9.43 15.26
C ASP A 97 -2.60 -10.31 15.13
N LEU A 98 -3.68 -9.93 15.80
CA LEU A 98 -4.94 -10.66 15.72
C LEU A 98 -5.52 -10.57 14.31
N ILE A 99 -5.45 -9.40 13.65
CA ILE A 99 -5.90 -9.25 12.25
C ILE A 99 -5.15 -10.23 11.34
N VAL A 100 -3.82 -10.28 11.45
CA VAL A 100 -2.99 -11.21 10.66
C VAL A 100 -3.41 -12.66 10.93
N LYS A 101 -3.55 -13.06 12.20
CA LYS A 101 -3.96 -14.42 12.57
C LYS A 101 -5.37 -14.78 12.10
N VAL A 102 -6.29 -13.82 12.07
CA VAL A 102 -7.64 -14.03 11.52
C VAL A 102 -7.56 -14.27 10.01
N ALA A 103 -6.77 -13.47 9.28
CA ALA A 103 -6.58 -13.67 7.85
C ALA A 103 -5.99 -15.07 7.56
N GLU A 104 -4.93 -15.46 8.26
CA GLU A 104 -4.29 -16.77 8.14
C GLU A 104 -5.26 -17.92 8.47
N ALA A 105 -6.03 -17.79 9.56
CA ALA A 105 -7.01 -18.80 9.96
C ALA A 105 -8.15 -18.98 8.93
N LEU A 106 -8.43 -17.95 8.15
CA LEU A 106 -9.37 -17.96 7.03
C LEU A 106 -8.75 -18.40 5.69
N GLY A 107 -7.46 -18.76 5.69
CA GLY A 107 -6.72 -19.19 4.51
C GLY A 107 -6.39 -18.04 3.56
N ALA A 108 -6.22 -16.84 4.08
CA ALA A 108 -5.74 -15.67 3.35
C ALA A 108 -4.37 -15.23 3.87
N GLU A 109 -3.56 -14.66 2.97
CA GLU A 109 -2.26 -14.08 3.30
C GLU A 109 -2.34 -12.56 3.11
N VAL A 110 -1.73 -11.81 4.03
CA VAL A 110 -1.61 -10.36 3.86
C VAL A 110 -0.53 -10.09 2.83
N ASP A 111 -0.87 -9.34 1.78
CA ASP A 111 -0.03 -9.13 0.61
C ASP A 111 0.69 -7.77 0.66
N SER A 112 -0.05 -6.70 0.82
CA SER A 112 0.49 -5.33 0.74
C SER A 112 -0.47 -4.30 1.32
N VAL A 113 0.03 -3.07 1.45
CA VAL A 113 -0.76 -1.87 1.76
C VAL A 113 -0.81 -0.98 0.53
N VAL A 114 -1.96 -0.39 0.23
CA VAL A 114 -2.10 0.58 -0.86
C VAL A 114 -2.80 1.83 -0.35
N ILE A 115 -2.15 2.98 -0.46
CA ILE A 115 -2.75 4.29 -0.23
C ILE A 115 -3.17 4.83 -1.60
N HIS A 116 -4.48 4.88 -1.84
CA HIS A 116 -5.01 5.08 -3.19
C HIS A 116 -5.72 6.40 -3.41
N GLU A 117 -6.10 7.12 -2.33
CA GLU A 117 -6.83 8.36 -2.44
C GLU A 117 -6.41 9.35 -1.34
N LEU A 118 -6.40 10.64 -1.67
CA LEU A 118 -6.32 11.76 -0.75
C LEU A 118 -7.50 12.68 -1.03
N ALA A 119 -8.44 12.78 -0.11
CA ALA A 119 -9.62 13.61 -0.25
C ALA A 119 -9.88 14.39 1.03
N ALA A 120 -10.12 15.70 0.92
CA ALA A 120 -10.36 16.60 2.06
C ALA A 120 -9.33 16.42 3.20
N HIS A 121 -8.04 16.36 2.85
CA HIS A 121 -6.90 16.12 3.76
C HIS A 121 -6.93 14.76 4.48
N THR A 122 -7.72 13.81 4.01
CA THR A 122 -7.80 12.46 4.55
C THR A 122 -7.25 11.46 3.55
N TYR A 123 -6.29 10.65 3.98
CA TYR A 123 -5.75 9.55 3.19
C TYR A 123 -6.62 8.31 3.34
N TYR A 124 -6.92 7.66 2.22
CA TYR A 124 -7.63 6.38 2.16
C TYR A 124 -6.68 5.28 1.72
N ALA A 125 -6.79 4.15 2.38
CA ALA A 125 -5.92 3.01 2.11
C ALA A 125 -6.71 1.70 2.08
N SER A 126 -6.10 0.68 1.47
CA SER A 126 -6.58 -0.69 1.51
C SER A 126 -5.48 -1.62 2.00
N LEU A 127 -5.84 -2.53 2.89
CA LEU A 127 -5.04 -3.70 3.20
C LEU A 127 -5.38 -4.78 2.16
N ARG A 128 -4.38 -5.24 1.42
CA ARG A 128 -4.54 -6.28 0.41
C ARG A 128 -4.28 -7.66 1.00
N LEU A 129 -5.19 -8.56 0.74
CA LEU A 129 -5.08 -9.96 1.10
C LEU A 129 -5.11 -10.81 -0.17
N ARG A 130 -4.37 -11.92 -0.15
CA ARG A 130 -4.40 -12.93 -1.21
C ARG A 130 -5.06 -14.20 -0.69
N LYS A 131 -6.07 -14.69 -1.39
CA LYS A 131 -6.76 -15.94 -1.06
C LYS A 131 -7.12 -16.70 -2.34
N ASN A 132 -6.68 -17.96 -2.45
CA ASN A 132 -6.94 -18.81 -3.61
C ASN A 132 -6.53 -18.17 -4.96
N GLY A 133 -5.47 -17.36 -4.97
CA GLY A 133 -5.01 -16.63 -6.14
C GLY A 133 -5.76 -15.32 -6.43
N GLU A 134 -6.82 -15.02 -5.71
CA GLU A 134 -7.56 -13.76 -5.81
C GLU A 134 -7.00 -12.72 -4.84
N LEU A 135 -7.01 -11.45 -5.27
CA LEU A 135 -6.66 -10.29 -4.46
C LEU A 135 -7.93 -9.69 -3.87
N ILE A 136 -7.96 -9.56 -2.55
CA ILE A 136 -9.08 -8.97 -1.79
C ILE A 136 -8.56 -7.66 -1.19
N GLU A 137 -9.25 -6.56 -1.44
CA GLU A 137 -8.95 -5.25 -0.87
C GLU A 137 -9.91 -4.95 0.28
N ILE A 138 -9.34 -4.61 1.42
CA ILE A 138 -10.10 -4.25 2.62
C ILE A 138 -9.82 -2.78 2.92
N ASP A 139 -10.87 -1.96 2.93
CA ASP A 139 -10.77 -0.56 3.31
C ASP A 139 -10.20 -0.42 4.72
N SER A 140 -9.26 0.51 4.87
CA SER A 140 -8.57 0.74 6.13
C SER A 140 -7.98 2.14 6.21
N ARG A 141 -7.75 2.62 7.43
CA ARG A 141 -6.91 3.81 7.63
C ARG A 141 -5.46 3.46 7.29
N PRO A 142 -4.68 4.39 6.70
CA PRO A 142 -3.26 4.16 6.42
C PRO A 142 -2.47 3.70 7.64
N SER A 143 -2.72 4.30 8.82
CA SER A 143 -2.05 3.94 10.07
C SER A 143 -2.27 2.50 10.49
N ASP A 144 -3.50 1.96 10.33
CA ASP A 144 -3.83 0.59 10.69
C ASP A 144 -3.19 -0.40 9.73
N ALA A 145 -3.29 -0.12 8.42
CA ALA A 145 -2.68 -0.95 7.39
C ALA A 145 -1.15 -1.01 7.54
N ILE A 146 -0.49 0.14 7.79
CA ILE A 146 0.95 0.22 8.06
C ILE A 146 1.30 -0.54 9.35
N ALA A 147 0.49 -0.40 10.42
CA ALA A 147 0.70 -1.14 11.65
C ALA A 147 0.64 -2.67 11.46
N VAL A 148 -0.24 -3.13 10.56
CA VAL A 148 -0.25 -4.54 10.13
C VAL A 148 1.00 -4.87 9.33
N ALA A 149 1.38 -4.05 8.35
CA ALA A 149 2.54 -4.31 7.48
C ALA A 149 3.84 -4.47 8.27
N VAL A 150 4.07 -3.64 9.30
CA VAL A 150 5.28 -3.71 10.15
C VAL A 150 5.26 -4.86 11.16
N THR A 151 4.20 -5.69 11.21
CA THR A 151 4.23 -6.93 12.02
C THR A 151 5.01 -8.04 11.33
N PHE A 152 5.28 -7.93 10.04
CA PHE A 152 6.04 -8.90 9.26
C PHE A 152 7.53 -8.59 9.28
N SER A 153 8.36 -9.59 9.03
CA SER A 153 9.81 -9.47 8.91
C SER A 153 10.30 -10.23 7.67
N PRO A 154 10.70 -9.53 6.60
CA PRO A 154 10.68 -8.06 6.43
C PRO A 154 9.26 -7.48 6.41
N PRO A 155 9.09 -6.18 6.66
CA PRO A 155 7.80 -5.52 6.55
C PRO A 155 7.18 -5.69 5.15
N LEU A 156 5.85 -5.75 5.09
CA LEU A 156 5.14 -5.84 3.81
C LEU A 156 5.29 -4.54 3.00
N PRO A 157 5.27 -4.62 1.68
CA PRO A 157 5.38 -3.45 0.81
C PRO A 157 4.19 -2.50 1.00
N ILE A 158 4.49 -1.20 0.97
CA ILE A 158 3.52 -0.10 1.02
C ILE A 158 3.56 0.58 -0.34
N TYR A 159 2.43 0.64 -1.01
CA TYR A 159 2.27 1.30 -2.31
C TYR A 159 1.43 2.57 -2.15
N VAL A 160 1.80 3.61 -2.89
CA VAL A 160 1.04 4.87 -2.95
C VAL A 160 0.74 5.18 -4.41
N SER A 161 -0.51 5.53 -4.71
CA SER A 161 -0.83 5.95 -6.07
C SER A 161 -0.05 7.21 -6.45
N GLU A 162 0.40 7.32 -7.69
CA GLU A 162 1.17 8.48 -8.17
C GLU A 162 0.38 9.79 -7.97
N GLN A 163 -0.95 9.73 -8.11
CA GLN A 163 -1.81 10.89 -7.86
C GLN A 163 -1.72 11.38 -6.41
N VAL A 164 -1.83 10.46 -5.44
CA VAL A 164 -1.71 10.79 -4.00
C VAL A 164 -0.33 11.35 -3.69
N LEU A 165 0.72 10.72 -4.23
CA LEU A 165 2.08 11.14 -4.00
C LEU A 165 2.35 12.55 -4.55
N ALA A 166 1.89 12.85 -5.77
CA ALA A 166 2.01 14.16 -6.38
C ALA A 166 1.26 15.24 -5.57
N GLU A 167 0.02 14.96 -5.14
CA GLU A 167 -0.78 15.87 -4.33
C GLU A 167 -0.16 16.11 -2.96
N ALA A 168 0.27 15.05 -2.26
CA ALA A 168 0.86 15.13 -0.95
C ALA A 168 2.22 15.87 -0.91
N THR A 169 2.97 15.83 -2.01
CA THR A 169 4.26 16.52 -2.13
C THR A 169 4.13 17.96 -2.63
N SER A 170 3.05 18.29 -3.36
CA SER A 170 2.80 19.67 -3.83
C SER A 170 2.26 20.60 -2.75
N SER A 171 1.76 20.04 -1.63
CA SER A 171 1.14 20.78 -0.53
C SER A 171 2.11 21.13 0.61
N GLN A 172 3.43 20.92 0.41
CA GLN A 172 4.48 21.20 1.40
C GLN A 172 5.16 22.55 1.20
#